data_62af5869241f0cd679ddc949e6f0e745
#
_entry.id   62af5869241f0cd679ddc949e6f0e745
#
_cell.length_a   1.000
_cell.length_b   1.000
_cell.length_c   1.000
_cell.angle_alpha   90.00
_cell.angle_beta   90.00
_cell.angle_gamma   90.00
#
_symmetry.space_group_name_H-M   'P 1'
#
loop_
_entity.id
_entity.type
_entity.pdbx_description
1 polymer ?
#
loop_
_entity_poly.entity_id
_entity_poly.type
_entity_poly.pdbx_seq_one_letter_code
_entity_poly.pdbx_strand_id
1 'polypeptide(L)'
;MKFRYLGTAASEGWPALFCNCEYCLKAKKLGGKNLRTRSQAIVNDDMLIDFPGDTFAHMLVTGMDFSKVRWCLVTHSHCDHFVPIDLCFHAEGCYAHNMTEK
;
A
#
# COMPACT_ATOMS: atom_id res chain seq x y z
N MET A 1 3.08 -16.88 -12.48
CA MET A 1 2.39 -15.85 -11.65
C MET A 1 3.40 -15.21 -10.70
N LYS A 2 3.39 -13.90 -10.64
CA LYS A 2 4.22 -13.16 -9.68
C LYS A 2 3.36 -12.66 -8.52
N PHE A 3 3.87 -12.78 -7.31
CA PHE A 3 3.22 -12.27 -6.11
C PHE A 3 4.24 -11.50 -5.28
N ARG A 4 3.89 -10.28 -4.88
CA ARG A 4 4.80 -9.45 -4.10
C ARG A 4 4.04 -8.78 -2.95
N TYR A 5 4.57 -8.91 -1.73
CA TYR A 5 4.07 -8.14 -0.59
C TYR A 5 4.59 -6.72 -0.68
N LEU A 6 3.70 -5.74 -0.54
CA LEU A 6 4.04 -4.32 -0.50
C LEU A 6 4.03 -3.80 0.94
N GLY A 7 3.14 -4.34 1.76
CA GLY A 7 3.06 -4.02 3.17
C GLY A 7 2.53 -5.19 3.97
N THR A 8 2.96 -5.31 5.23
CA THR A 8 2.67 -6.49 6.07
C THR A 8 2.25 -6.14 7.49
N ALA A 9 2.05 -4.86 7.82
CA ALA A 9 1.64 -4.46 9.16
C ALA A 9 0.13 -4.42 9.32
N ALA A 10 -0.30 -4.37 10.57
CA ALA A 10 -1.70 -4.09 10.93
C ALA A 10 -1.96 -2.58 10.87
N SER A 11 -3.14 -2.15 11.30
CA SER A 11 -3.60 -0.77 11.10
C SER A 11 -2.72 0.29 11.75
N GLU A 12 -2.08 -0.04 12.87
CA GLU A 12 -1.17 0.89 13.56
C GLU A 12 0.18 1.04 12.87
N GLY A 13 0.49 0.18 11.91
CA GLY A 13 1.81 0.11 11.29
C GLY A 13 2.85 -0.54 12.19
N TRP A 14 4.10 -0.66 11.71
CA TRP A 14 5.21 -1.13 12.53
C TRP A 14 6.49 -0.38 12.14
N PRO A 15 7.19 0.33 13.03
CA PRO A 15 6.75 0.64 14.41
C PRO A 15 5.42 1.37 14.44
N ALA A 16 4.68 1.22 15.55
CA ALA A 16 3.32 1.75 15.64
C ALA A 16 3.31 3.26 15.67
N LEU A 17 2.32 3.86 15.01
CA LEU A 17 2.28 5.28 14.66
C LEU A 17 2.54 6.25 15.83
N PHE A 18 1.96 5.98 17.00
CA PHE A 18 2.11 6.85 18.16
C PHE A 18 2.83 6.19 19.34
N CYS A 19 3.53 5.08 19.08
CA CYS A 19 4.16 4.30 20.14
C CYS A 19 5.65 4.66 20.29
N ASN A 20 6.06 4.86 21.53
CA ASN A 20 7.47 5.10 21.87
C ASN A 20 8.05 4.02 22.81
N CYS A 21 7.45 2.83 22.83
CA CYS A 21 8.01 1.73 23.62
C CYS A 21 9.39 1.32 23.11
N GLU A 22 10.13 0.57 23.90
CA GLU A 22 11.51 0.18 23.53
C GLU A 22 11.57 -0.60 22.22
N TYR A 23 10.55 -1.43 21.91
CA TYR A 23 10.52 -2.21 20.68
C TYR A 23 10.29 -1.32 19.45
N CYS A 24 9.37 -0.37 19.56
CA CYS A 24 9.11 0.57 18.45
C CYS A 24 10.31 1.48 18.21
N LEU A 25 10.93 1.98 19.27
CA LEU A 25 12.13 2.82 19.14
C LEU A 25 13.28 2.02 18.52
N LYS A 26 13.45 0.76 18.93
CA LYS A 26 14.48 -0.11 18.37
C LYS A 26 14.22 -0.39 16.88
N ALA A 27 12.97 -0.64 16.52
CA ALA A 27 12.60 -0.87 15.13
C ALA A 27 12.92 0.35 14.25
N LYS A 28 12.62 1.56 14.72
CA LYS A 28 12.97 2.80 14.01
C LYS A 28 14.47 2.94 13.81
N LYS A 29 15.26 2.62 14.83
CA LYS A 29 16.71 2.73 14.79
C LYS A 29 17.31 1.73 13.80
N LEU A 30 16.83 0.49 13.80
CA LEU A 30 17.34 -0.57 12.95
C LEU A 30 16.93 -0.40 11.48
N GLY A 31 15.74 0.12 11.23
CA GLY A 31 15.24 0.33 9.87
C GLY A 31 15.09 -0.95 9.07
N GLY A 32 15.13 -0.85 7.75
CA GLY A 32 15.04 -1.98 6.85
C GLY A 32 13.79 -2.82 7.05
N LYS A 33 13.93 -4.13 7.24
CA LYS A 33 12.81 -5.05 7.45
C LYS A 33 12.04 -4.79 8.74
N ASN A 34 12.56 -3.96 9.61
CA ASN A 34 11.89 -3.57 10.85
C ASN A 34 10.86 -2.44 10.63
N LEU A 35 10.78 -1.91 9.43
CA LEU A 35 9.79 -0.91 9.06
C LEU A 35 8.75 -1.58 8.17
N ARG A 36 7.52 -1.64 8.64
CA ARG A 36 6.43 -2.32 7.93
C ARG A 36 5.25 -1.38 7.73
N THR A 37 4.84 -1.23 6.49
CA THR A 37 3.64 -0.49 6.13
C THR A 37 2.41 -1.39 6.20
N ARG A 38 1.22 -0.79 6.06
CA ARG A 38 -0.04 -1.51 6.16
C ARG A 38 -0.22 -2.50 5.02
N SER A 39 -1.03 -3.51 5.26
CA SER A 39 -1.16 -4.69 4.41
C SER A 39 -1.57 -4.36 2.98
N GLN A 40 -0.76 -4.78 2.04
CA GLN A 40 -1.06 -4.73 0.61
C GLN A 40 -0.16 -5.72 -0.13
N ALA A 41 -0.67 -6.26 -1.22
CA ALA A 41 0.10 -7.11 -2.11
C ALA A 41 -0.25 -6.80 -3.57
N ILE A 42 0.60 -7.22 -4.48
CA ILE A 42 0.33 -7.09 -5.91
C ILE A 42 0.60 -8.43 -6.62
N VAL A 43 -0.28 -8.77 -7.55
CA VAL A 43 -0.18 -10.00 -8.35
C VAL A 43 -0.01 -9.60 -9.81
N ASN A 44 1.01 -10.16 -10.46
CA ASN A 44 1.29 -9.97 -11.89
C ASN A 44 1.39 -8.50 -12.34
N ASP A 45 1.71 -7.59 -11.44
CA ASP A 45 1.85 -6.16 -11.72
C ASP A 45 0.55 -5.44 -12.12
N ASP A 46 -0.59 -6.13 -12.14
CA ASP A 46 -1.87 -5.53 -12.57
C ASP A 46 -3.03 -5.72 -11.59
N MET A 47 -2.85 -6.49 -10.51
CA MET A 47 -3.90 -6.70 -9.51
C MET A 47 -3.40 -6.41 -8.11
N LEU A 48 -3.99 -5.40 -7.46
CA LEU A 48 -3.74 -5.12 -6.05
C LEU A 48 -4.66 -5.97 -5.18
N ILE A 49 -4.12 -6.43 -4.06
CA ILE A 49 -4.89 -7.01 -2.97
C ILE A 49 -4.84 -6.01 -1.83
N ASP A 50 -5.99 -5.47 -1.48
CA ASP A 50 -6.19 -4.36 -0.55
C ASP A 50 -5.66 -3.03 -1.09
N PHE A 51 -6.19 -1.95 -0.55
CA PHE A 51 -5.89 -0.59 -1.00
C PHE A 51 -5.79 0.36 0.20
N PRO A 52 -4.72 0.23 1.01
CA PRO A 52 -4.51 1.10 2.17
C PRO A 52 -4.05 2.48 1.76
N GLY A 53 -4.07 3.41 2.71
CA GLY A 53 -3.51 4.74 2.49
C GLY A 53 -2.03 4.74 2.15
N ASP A 54 -1.32 3.66 2.49
CA ASP A 54 0.10 3.51 2.21
C ASP A 54 0.41 3.21 0.73
N THR A 55 -0.60 3.06 -0.11
CA THR A 55 -0.42 2.70 -1.53
C THR A 55 0.53 3.66 -2.25
N PHE A 56 0.39 4.96 -2.01
CA PHE A 56 1.29 5.95 -2.60
C PHE A 56 2.75 5.72 -2.16
N ALA A 57 2.96 5.48 -0.88
CA ALA A 57 4.29 5.20 -0.36
C ALA A 57 4.85 3.91 -0.96
N HIS A 58 4.03 2.89 -1.15
CA HIS A 58 4.45 1.64 -1.79
C HIS A 58 4.93 1.88 -3.22
N MET A 59 4.24 2.73 -3.96
CA MET A 59 4.67 3.13 -5.31
C MET A 59 6.03 3.81 -5.28
N LEU A 60 6.22 4.77 -4.37
CA LEU A 60 7.48 5.50 -4.28
C LEU A 60 8.65 4.60 -3.89
N VAL A 61 8.46 3.75 -2.89
CA VAL A 61 9.53 2.90 -2.37
C VAL A 61 9.93 1.81 -3.36
N THR A 62 8.94 1.21 -4.04
CA THR A 62 9.21 0.12 -4.99
C THR A 62 9.57 0.61 -6.37
N GLY A 63 9.21 1.82 -6.73
CA GLY A 63 9.36 2.34 -8.09
C GLY A 63 8.43 1.68 -9.10
N MET A 64 7.43 0.94 -8.65
CA MET A 64 6.50 0.23 -9.54
C MET A 64 5.58 1.19 -10.28
N ASP A 65 5.21 0.81 -11.48
CA ASP A 65 4.25 1.57 -12.29
C ASP A 65 2.83 1.08 -12.02
N PHE A 66 2.13 1.76 -11.11
CA PHE A 66 0.75 1.41 -10.76
C PHE A 66 -0.29 1.87 -11.80
N SER A 67 0.12 2.57 -12.85
CA SER A 67 -0.79 2.90 -13.95
C SER A 67 -1.29 1.66 -14.68
N LYS A 68 -0.58 0.55 -14.55
CA LYS A 68 -0.93 -0.75 -15.15
C LYS A 68 -1.93 -1.54 -14.31
N VAL A 69 -2.26 -1.10 -13.12
CA VAL A 69 -3.20 -1.80 -12.24
C VAL A 69 -4.60 -1.72 -12.82
N ARG A 70 -5.23 -2.88 -12.98
CA ARG A 70 -6.58 -3.03 -13.53
C ARG A 70 -7.57 -3.58 -12.53
N TRP A 71 -7.09 -4.27 -11.51
CA TRP A 71 -7.92 -5.00 -10.56
C TRP A 71 -7.51 -4.65 -9.15
N CYS A 72 -8.48 -4.57 -8.27
CA CYS A 72 -8.24 -4.42 -6.85
C CYS A 72 -9.21 -5.30 -6.07
N LEU A 73 -8.67 -6.30 -5.37
CA LEU A 73 -9.44 -7.16 -4.48
C LEU A 73 -9.28 -6.63 -3.07
N VAL A 74 -10.40 -6.35 -2.40
CA VAL A 74 -10.41 -5.85 -1.03
C VAL A 74 -10.86 -6.97 -0.12
N THR A 75 -10.02 -7.34 0.86
CA THR A 75 -10.33 -8.43 1.77
C THR A 75 -11.44 -8.05 2.74
N HIS A 76 -11.45 -6.81 3.22
CA HIS A 76 -12.50 -6.27 4.08
C HIS A 76 -12.39 -4.74 4.13
N SER A 77 -13.38 -4.09 4.74
CA SER A 77 -13.55 -2.63 4.63
C SER A 77 -12.86 -1.81 5.70
N HIS A 78 -12.04 -2.41 6.58
CA HIS A 78 -11.30 -1.64 7.58
C HIS A 78 -10.35 -0.65 6.90
N CYS A 79 -10.10 0.49 7.54
CA CYS A 79 -9.35 1.58 6.94
C CYS A 79 -7.88 1.24 6.62
N ASP A 80 -7.30 0.25 7.30
CA ASP A 80 -5.95 -0.22 7.00
C ASP A 80 -5.89 -1.14 5.76
N HIS A 81 -7.05 -1.52 5.22
CA HIS A 81 -7.13 -2.36 4.03
C HIS A 81 -7.82 -1.66 2.86
N PHE A 82 -8.58 -0.59 3.12
CA PHE A 82 -9.33 0.06 2.06
C PHE A 82 -9.55 1.54 2.34
N VAL A 83 -8.94 2.40 1.54
CA VAL A 83 -9.12 3.85 1.57
C VAL A 83 -9.67 4.27 0.21
N PRO A 84 -11.00 4.17 0.03
CA PRO A 84 -11.60 4.33 -1.31
C PRO A 84 -11.46 5.73 -1.90
N ILE A 85 -11.27 6.75 -1.07
CA ILE A 85 -11.16 8.13 -1.58
C ILE A 85 -9.98 8.30 -2.54
N ASP A 86 -8.88 7.56 -2.33
CA ASP A 86 -7.71 7.65 -3.19
C ASP A 86 -7.97 7.07 -4.59
N LEU A 87 -9.03 6.30 -4.77
CA LEU A 87 -9.41 5.81 -6.10
C LEU A 87 -9.84 6.92 -7.05
N CYS A 88 -10.14 8.11 -6.53
CA CYS A 88 -10.48 9.25 -7.38
C CYS A 88 -9.35 9.59 -8.38
N PHE A 89 -8.11 9.27 -8.01
CA PHE A 89 -6.96 9.53 -8.88
C PHE A 89 -6.88 8.56 -10.07
N HIS A 90 -7.66 7.49 -10.03
CA HIS A 90 -7.81 6.57 -11.15
C HIS A 90 -8.96 6.99 -12.08
N ALA A 91 -9.73 8.00 -11.71
CA ALA A 91 -10.88 8.43 -12.50
C ALA A 91 -10.43 9.13 -13.78
N GLU A 92 -11.15 8.85 -14.86
CA GLU A 92 -10.94 9.52 -16.13
C GLU A 92 -11.13 11.03 -15.99
N GLY A 93 -10.22 11.80 -16.60
CA GLY A 93 -10.27 13.26 -16.53
C GLY A 93 -9.76 13.85 -15.23
N CYS A 94 -9.26 13.03 -14.30
CA CYS A 94 -8.67 13.50 -13.06
C CYS A 94 -7.20 13.91 -13.29
N TYR A 95 -6.26 13.31 -12.58
CA TYR A 95 -4.85 13.70 -12.69
C TYR A 95 -4.04 12.78 -13.58
N ALA A 96 -4.51 11.59 -13.81
CA ALA A 96 -3.75 10.60 -14.54
C ALA A 96 -4.05 10.66 -16.03
N HIS A 97 -2.98 10.67 -16.78
CA HIS A 97 -3.01 10.46 -18.21
C HIS A 97 -2.52 9.04 -18.46
N ASN A 98 -2.86 8.40 -19.51
CA ASN A 98 -2.36 7.07 -19.86
C ASN A 98 -2.68 5.97 -18.82
N MET A 99 -3.75 6.11 -18.09
CA MET A 99 -4.18 5.06 -17.18
C MET A 99 -4.69 3.84 -17.92
N THR A 100 -4.53 2.69 -17.29
CA THR A 100 -5.17 1.47 -17.77
C THR A 100 -6.68 1.63 -17.70
N GLU A 101 -7.37 1.02 -18.63
CA GLU A 101 -8.83 1.00 -18.64
C GLU A 101 -9.37 0.37 -17.36
N LYS A 102 -10.42 0.93 -16.82
CA LYS A 102 -10.98 0.53 -15.52
C LYS A 102 -11.85 -0.72 -15.62
#